data_7f09b75a3b5dd868190181c3994f0e3d
#
_entry.id   7f09b75a3b5dd868190181c3994f0e3d
#
_cell.length_a   1.000
_cell.length_b   1.000
_cell.length_c   1.000
_cell.angle_alpha   90.00
_cell.angle_beta   90.00
_cell.angle_gamma   90.00
#
_symmetry.space_group_name_H-M   'P 1'
#
loop_
_entity.id
_entity.type
_entity.pdbx_description
1 polymer ?
#
loop_
_entity_poly.entity_id
_entity_poly.type
_entity_poly.pdbx_seq_one_letter_code
_entity_poly.pdbx_strand_id
1 'polypeptide(L)'
;MKKSIVTLALVALTFGNINAAEVTTTSNTIESTTLTRDQITEVYDWTVKTNSGNYSGTANTLEEAQKMLELAAVGEVVLDRKIESYYQVKSIASNTQRLFFWEVTTNSGSAKGFSNSESQAKRMIELLSTGAILNYKIVQSADF
;
A
#
# COMPACT_ATOMS: atom_id res chain seq x y z
N MET A 1 45.87 36.83 -56.17
CA MET A 1 44.70 37.30 -55.43
C MET A 1 43.51 36.47 -55.86
N LYS A 2 43.11 35.41 -55.08
CA LYS A 2 41.98 34.54 -55.42
C LYS A 2 40.88 34.82 -54.41
N LYS A 3 39.76 35.36 -54.89
CA LYS A 3 38.56 35.61 -54.07
C LYS A 3 37.71 34.34 -54.05
N SER A 4 37.59 33.70 -52.92
CA SER A 4 36.68 32.60 -52.72
C SER A 4 35.28 33.13 -52.37
N ILE A 5 34.30 32.79 -53.18
CA ILE A 5 32.92 33.09 -53.01
C ILE A 5 32.35 31.88 -52.19
N VAL A 6 31.92 32.11 -50.94
CA VAL A 6 31.21 31.11 -50.14
C VAL A 6 29.73 31.25 -50.45
N THR A 7 29.19 30.25 -51.10
CA THR A 7 27.76 30.15 -51.40
C THR A 7 27.06 29.57 -50.15
N LEU A 8 26.25 30.41 -49.50
CA LEU A 8 25.44 30.02 -48.37
C LEU A 8 24.16 29.33 -48.90
N ALA A 9 24.06 28.03 -48.78
CA ALA A 9 22.84 27.30 -49.11
C ALA A 9 21.85 27.40 -47.94
N LEU A 10 20.75 28.13 -48.16
CA LEU A 10 19.65 28.26 -47.23
C LEU A 10 18.76 27.02 -47.36
N VAL A 11 18.84 26.10 -46.42
CA VAL A 11 17.91 24.96 -46.33
C VAL A 11 16.66 25.41 -45.57
N ALA A 12 15.57 25.61 -46.29
CA ALA A 12 14.27 25.85 -45.71
C ALA A 12 13.70 24.52 -45.17
N LEU A 13 13.75 24.34 -43.86
CA LEU A 13 13.04 23.24 -43.18
C LEU A 13 11.56 23.62 -43.07
N THR A 14 10.72 23.02 -43.90
CA THR A 14 9.27 23.04 -43.74
C THR A 14 8.88 22.19 -42.54
N PHE A 15 8.53 22.82 -41.43
CA PHE A 15 7.91 22.14 -40.32
C PHE A 15 6.50 21.71 -40.73
N GLY A 16 6.37 20.43 -41.07
CA GLY A 16 5.05 19.80 -41.20
C GLY A 16 4.35 19.87 -39.84
N ASN A 17 3.11 20.36 -39.85
CA ASN A 17 2.21 20.29 -38.71
C ASN A 17 1.99 18.83 -38.34
N ILE A 18 2.74 18.38 -37.33
CA ILE A 18 2.42 17.17 -36.61
C ILE A 18 1.31 17.58 -35.65
N ASN A 19 0.08 17.24 -35.99
CA ASN A 19 -1.01 17.19 -34.98
C ASN A 19 -0.58 16.17 -33.91
N ALA A 20 0.12 16.66 -32.91
CA ALA A 20 0.27 15.91 -31.67
C ALA A 20 -1.15 15.73 -31.12
N ALA A 21 -1.69 14.51 -31.24
CA ALA A 21 -2.84 14.12 -30.47
C ALA A 21 -2.47 14.42 -29.01
N GLU A 22 -3.19 15.34 -28.41
CA GLU A 22 -3.10 15.67 -27.01
C GLU A 22 -3.47 14.38 -26.27
N VAL A 23 -2.44 13.64 -25.87
CA VAL A 23 -2.61 12.57 -24.89
C VAL A 23 -3.03 13.30 -23.64
N THR A 24 -4.33 13.37 -23.42
CA THR A 24 -4.91 13.75 -22.14
C THR A 24 -4.44 12.70 -21.14
N THR A 25 -3.24 12.89 -20.63
CA THR A 25 -2.83 12.22 -19.41
C THR A 25 -3.81 12.74 -18.37
N THR A 26 -4.86 11.98 -18.12
CA THR A 26 -5.69 12.16 -16.94
C THR A 26 -4.72 11.94 -15.79
N SER A 27 -4.04 13.00 -15.40
CA SER A 27 -3.41 13.08 -14.10
C SER A 27 -4.57 12.90 -13.13
N ASN A 28 -4.81 11.66 -12.71
CA ASN A 28 -5.45 11.43 -11.44
C ASN A 28 -4.53 12.14 -10.46
N THR A 29 -4.81 13.41 -10.23
CA THR A 29 -4.35 14.13 -9.07
C THR A 29 -4.96 13.35 -7.91
N ILE A 30 -4.24 12.32 -7.47
CA ILE A 30 -4.43 11.77 -6.15
C ILE A 30 -4.16 12.98 -5.28
N GLU A 31 -5.23 13.62 -4.81
CA GLU A 31 -5.15 14.56 -3.71
C GLU A 31 -4.26 13.84 -2.70
N SER A 32 -3.05 14.35 -2.52
CA SER A 32 -2.20 13.91 -1.43
C SER A 32 -2.85 14.44 -0.16
N THR A 33 -3.96 13.82 0.20
CA THR A 33 -4.54 13.94 1.54
C THR A 33 -3.39 13.58 2.45
N THR A 34 -2.89 14.58 3.15
CA THR A 34 -1.75 14.45 4.06
C THR A 34 -2.19 13.46 5.13
N LEU A 35 -1.82 12.17 4.94
CA LEU A 35 -2.15 11.13 5.90
C LEU A 35 -1.54 11.50 7.25
N THR A 36 -2.36 11.54 8.29
CA THR A 36 -1.99 11.83 9.66
C THR A 36 -2.18 10.60 10.54
N ARG A 37 -1.52 10.57 11.69
CA ARG A 37 -1.52 9.41 12.57
C ARG A 37 -2.91 9.07 13.12
N ASP A 38 -3.77 10.06 13.34
CA ASP A 38 -5.15 9.88 13.79
C ASP A 38 -6.07 9.21 12.75
N GLN A 39 -5.66 9.21 11.48
CA GLN A 39 -6.35 8.51 10.39
C GLN A 39 -5.95 7.04 10.30
N ILE A 40 -4.95 6.59 11.06
CA ILE A 40 -4.51 5.19 11.09
C ILE A 40 -5.27 4.46 12.19
N THR A 41 -5.62 3.21 11.92
CA THR A 41 -6.19 2.28 12.89
C THR A 41 -5.46 0.95 12.87
N GLU A 42 -5.48 0.26 13.99
CA GLU A 42 -5.04 -1.12 14.09
C GLU A 42 -6.25 -2.04 13.88
N VAL A 43 -6.06 -3.11 13.13
CA VAL A 43 -7.06 -4.18 12.91
C VAL A 43 -6.41 -5.52 13.20
N TYR A 44 -7.23 -6.49 13.55
CA TYR A 44 -6.80 -7.81 14.01
C TYR A 44 -7.37 -8.88 13.08
N ASP A 45 -6.48 -9.53 12.32
CA ASP A 45 -6.83 -10.72 11.55
C ASP A 45 -6.70 -11.92 12.46
N TRP A 46 -7.75 -12.74 12.51
CA TRP A 46 -7.77 -13.97 13.28
C TRP A 46 -7.98 -15.18 12.37
N THR A 47 -7.35 -16.26 12.72
CA THR A 47 -7.54 -17.57 12.10
C THR A 47 -7.63 -18.63 13.15
N VAL A 48 -8.51 -19.63 12.95
CA VAL A 48 -8.61 -20.82 13.76
C VAL A 48 -8.73 -22.03 12.86
N LYS A 49 -7.94 -23.04 13.15
CA LYS A 49 -7.99 -24.34 12.51
C LYS A 49 -8.58 -25.33 13.50
N THR A 50 -9.62 -26.03 13.07
CA THR A 50 -10.28 -27.07 13.88
C THR A 50 -10.22 -28.41 13.15
N ASN A 51 -10.72 -29.44 13.80
CA ASN A 51 -10.91 -30.76 13.19
C ASN A 51 -11.95 -30.76 12.04
N SER A 52 -12.81 -29.74 11.96
CA SER A 52 -13.89 -29.63 10.96
C SER A 52 -13.57 -28.65 9.84
N GLY A 53 -12.65 -27.67 10.06
CA GLY A 53 -12.33 -26.66 9.05
C GLY A 53 -11.37 -25.59 9.52
N ASN A 54 -11.16 -24.61 8.60
CA ASN A 54 -10.39 -23.41 8.86
C ASN A 54 -11.35 -22.21 8.78
N TYR A 55 -11.30 -21.36 9.80
CA TYR A 55 -12.10 -20.14 9.88
C TYR A 55 -11.17 -18.94 10.01
N SER A 56 -11.54 -17.81 9.43
CA SER A 56 -10.76 -16.58 9.50
C SER A 56 -11.65 -15.35 9.41
N GLY A 57 -11.15 -14.24 9.90
CA GLY A 57 -11.86 -12.97 9.82
C GLY A 57 -10.99 -11.82 10.30
N THR A 58 -11.56 -10.62 10.27
CA THR A 58 -10.93 -9.39 10.74
C THR A 58 -11.83 -8.73 11.78
N ALA A 59 -11.22 -8.17 12.82
CA ALA A 59 -11.88 -7.45 13.89
C ALA A 59 -11.18 -6.10 14.13
N ASN A 60 -11.91 -5.13 14.71
CA ASN A 60 -11.38 -3.80 15.01
C ASN A 60 -10.67 -3.72 16.37
N THR A 61 -10.86 -4.73 17.20
CA THR A 61 -10.21 -4.83 18.51
C THR A 61 -9.72 -6.24 18.76
N LEU A 62 -8.69 -6.37 19.60
CA LEU A 62 -8.18 -7.69 20.01
C LEU A 62 -9.25 -8.53 20.73
N GLU A 63 -10.05 -7.88 21.57
CA GLU A 63 -11.13 -8.55 22.31
C GLU A 63 -12.19 -9.12 21.36
N GLU A 64 -12.58 -8.34 20.34
CA GLU A 64 -13.51 -8.81 19.31
C GLU A 64 -12.91 -9.97 18.52
N ALA A 65 -11.63 -9.90 18.12
CA ALA A 65 -10.93 -10.98 17.42
C ALA A 65 -10.94 -12.27 18.25
N GLN A 66 -10.63 -12.19 19.54
CA GLN A 66 -10.66 -13.33 20.47
C GLN A 66 -12.06 -13.94 20.56
N LYS A 67 -13.09 -13.13 20.75
CA LYS A 67 -14.48 -13.55 20.80
C LYS A 67 -14.93 -14.23 19.51
N MET A 68 -14.58 -13.68 18.35
CA MET A 68 -14.95 -14.28 17.06
C MET A 68 -14.24 -15.61 16.83
N LEU A 69 -12.97 -15.72 17.24
CA LEU A 69 -12.22 -16.97 17.19
C LEU A 69 -12.86 -18.06 18.07
N GLU A 70 -13.25 -17.69 19.28
CA GLU A 70 -13.94 -18.61 20.20
C GLU A 70 -15.30 -19.05 19.64
N LEU A 71 -16.09 -18.14 19.10
CA LEU A 71 -17.38 -18.45 18.48
C LEU A 71 -17.25 -19.37 17.28
N ALA A 72 -16.23 -19.14 16.44
CA ALA A 72 -15.96 -19.95 15.25
C ALA A 72 -15.56 -21.39 15.60
N ALA A 73 -15.02 -21.62 16.78
CA ALA A 73 -14.56 -22.93 17.26
C ALA A 73 -15.53 -23.63 18.24
N VAL A 74 -16.72 -23.08 18.43
CA VAL A 74 -17.69 -23.66 19.39
C VAL A 74 -18.04 -25.10 19.02
N GLY A 75 -17.82 -26.03 19.95
CA GLY A 75 -18.12 -27.44 19.78
C GLY A 75 -17.11 -28.22 18.95
N GLU A 76 -16.00 -27.60 18.57
CA GLU A 76 -14.95 -28.21 17.76
C GLU A 76 -13.63 -28.34 18.53
N VAL A 77 -12.77 -29.27 18.08
CA VAL A 77 -11.41 -29.39 18.61
C VAL A 77 -10.49 -28.42 17.90
N VAL A 78 -9.97 -27.44 18.62
CA VAL A 78 -9.02 -26.46 18.08
C VAL A 78 -7.65 -27.11 17.90
N LEU A 79 -7.14 -27.09 16.68
CA LEU A 79 -5.83 -27.60 16.31
C LEU A 79 -4.77 -26.49 16.29
N ASP A 80 -5.15 -25.28 15.83
CA ASP A 80 -4.28 -24.12 15.78
C ASP A 80 -5.11 -22.83 15.85
N ARG A 81 -4.52 -21.75 16.38
CA ARG A 81 -5.14 -20.43 16.44
C ARG A 81 -4.10 -19.34 16.33
N LYS A 82 -4.43 -18.26 15.62
CA LYS A 82 -3.55 -17.13 15.44
C LYS A 82 -4.35 -15.83 15.40
N ILE A 83 -3.83 -14.79 16.03
CA ILE A 83 -4.30 -13.41 15.87
C ILE A 83 -3.08 -12.55 15.53
N GLU A 84 -3.20 -11.75 14.47
CA GLU A 84 -2.16 -10.83 14.03
C GLU A 84 -2.74 -9.44 13.88
N SER A 85 -2.01 -8.43 14.35
CA SER A 85 -2.41 -7.04 14.17
C SER A 85 -1.72 -6.42 12.96
N TYR A 86 -2.45 -5.53 12.29
CA TYR A 86 -2.01 -4.76 11.13
C TYR A 86 -2.51 -3.33 11.22
N TYR A 87 -1.69 -2.39 10.77
CA TYR A 87 -2.11 -1.00 10.64
C TYR A 87 -2.66 -0.72 9.25
N GLN A 88 -3.75 0.04 9.19
CA GLN A 88 -4.33 0.53 7.94
C GLN A 88 -5.03 1.88 8.14
N VAL A 89 -5.32 2.57 7.04
CA VAL A 89 -6.06 3.83 7.10
C VAL A 89 -7.53 3.54 7.39
N LYS A 90 -8.15 4.30 8.28
CA LYS A 90 -9.55 4.10 8.73
C LYS A 90 -10.55 4.06 7.57
N SER A 91 -10.36 4.88 6.55
CA SER A 91 -11.22 4.88 5.35
C SER A 91 -11.15 3.59 4.53
N ILE A 92 -10.09 2.79 4.71
CA ILE A 92 -9.85 1.54 4.02
C ILE A 92 -10.24 0.34 4.89
N ALA A 93 -10.33 0.52 6.20
CA ALA A 93 -10.65 -0.55 7.14
C ALA A 93 -12.00 -1.23 6.83
N SER A 94 -12.92 -0.51 6.17
CA SER A 94 -14.19 -1.03 5.66
C SER A 94 -14.11 -1.59 4.23
N ASN A 95 -12.98 -1.41 3.52
CA ASN A 95 -12.80 -1.85 2.14
C ASN A 95 -11.72 -2.93 2.09
N THR A 96 -12.04 -4.10 1.57
CA THR A 96 -11.21 -5.30 1.55
C THR A 96 -9.98 -5.23 0.64
N GLN A 97 -9.75 -4.11 -0.06
CA GLN A 97 -8.60 -3.96 -0.95
C GLN A 97 -7.31 -3.69 -0.17
N ARG A 98 -6.57 -4.74 0.10
CA ARG A 98 -5.24 -4.72 0.74
C ARG A 98 -4.16 -4.88 -0.34
N LEU A 99 -3.89 -3.80 -1.10
CA LEU A 99 -3.04 -3.88 -2.29
C LEU A 99 -1.55 -3.93 -1.97
N PHE A 100 -1.10 -3.25 -0.91
CA PHE A 100 0.31 -3.21 -0.52
C PHE A 100 0.46 -3.64 0.93
N PHE A 101 1.14 -4.75 1.16
CA PHE A 101 1.62 -5.13 2.47
C PHE A 101 2.93 -4.41 2.76
N TRP A 102 3.08 -3.86 3.94
CA TRP A 102 4.31 -3.25 4.40
C TRP A 102 4.66 -3.71 5.81
N GLU A 103 5.94 -3.73 6.08
CA GLU A 103 6.52 -4.05 7.37
C GLU A 103 7.72 -3.14 7.63
N VAL A 104 7.87 -2.68 8.86
CA VAL A 104 9.03 -1.88 9.30
C VAL A 104 9.53 -2.39 10.63
N THR A 105 10.85 -2.45 10.75
CA THR A 105 11.57 -2.75 11.99
C THR A 105 12.40 -1.54 12.36
N THR A 106 12.28 -1.10 13.60
CA THR A 106 13.06 -0.01 14.19
C THR A 106 13.85 -0.53 15.39
N ASN A 107 14.72 0.30 15.94
CA ASN A 107 15.38 0.00 17.20
C ASN A 107 14.44 -0.06 18.42
N SER A 108 13.18 0.40 18.26
CA SER A 108 12.16 0.46 19.32
C SER A 108 11.05 -0.57 19.16
N GLY A 109 11.01 -1.31 18.04
CA GLY A 109 9.98 -2.29 17.76
C GLY A 109 9.69 -2.46 16.27
N SER A 110 8.62 -3.17 15.96
CA SER A 110 8.16 -3.41 14.58
C SER A 110 6.69 -3.03 14.42
N ALA A 111 6.33 -2.65 13.19
CA ALA A 111 4.96 -2.44 12.77
C ALA A 111 4.75 -3.03 11.38
N LYS A 112 3.54 -3.48 11.08
CA LYS A 112 3.15 -4.00 9.78
C LYS A 112 1.72 -3.58 9.44
N GLY A 113 1.38 -3.54 8.17
CA GLY A 113 0.06 -3.10 7.76
C GLY A 113 -0.21 -3.24 6.27
N PHE A 114 -1.34 -2.70 5.87
CA PHE A 114 -1.78 -2.67 4.49
C PHE A 114 -2.11 -1.25 4.04
N SER A 115 -1.94 -0.99 2.76
CA SER A 115 -2.21 0.29 2.12
C SER A 115 -2.74 0.09 0.71
N ASN A 116 -3.40 1.11 0.15
CA ASN A 116 -3.92 1.08 -1.22
C ASN A 116 -2.87 1.48 -2.27
N SER A 117 -1.77 2.09 -1.86
CA SER A 117 -0.68 2.50 -2.74
C SER A 117 0.66 2.39 -2.04
N GLU A 118 1.72 2.26 -2.83
CA GLU A 118 3.09 2.25 -2.33
C GLU A 118 3.47 3.56 -1.61
N SER A 119 3.02 4.71 -2.13
CA SER A 119 3.25 6.01 -1.50
C SER A 119 2.58 6.12 -0.14
N GLN A 120 1.37 5.59 0.00
CA GLN A 120 0.67 5.51 1.28
C GLN A 120 1.38 4.55 2.24
N ALA A 121 1.88 3.40 1.76
CA ALA A 121 2.67 2.47 2.57
C ALA A 121 3.92 3.15 3.14
N LYS A 122 4.69 3.86 2.31
CA LYS A 122 5.85 4.65 2.74
C LYS A 122 5.47 5.68 3.81
N ARG A 123 4.37 6.39 3.60
CA ARG A 123 3.89 7.39 4.57
C ARG A 123 3.48 6.75 5.90
N MET A 124 2.82 5.60 5.87
CA MET A 124 2.48 4.87 7.11
C MET A 124 3.71 4.40 7.86
N ILE A 125 4.72 3.88 7.15
CA ILE A 125 6.02 3.52 7.74
C ILE A 125 6.63 4.72 8.47
N GLU A 126 6.70 5.89 7.82
CA GLU A 126 7.22 7.12 8.43
C GLU A 126 6.45 7.54 9.70
N LEU A 127 5.11 7.50 9.65
CA LEU A 127 4.26 7.94 10.76
C LEU A 127 4.30 6.99 11.96
N LEU A 128 4.46 5.68 11.72
CA LEU A 128 4.42 4.66 12.76
C LEU A 128 5.80 4.28 13.29
N SER A 129 6.86 4.60 12.55
CA SER A 129 8.23 4.38 13.01
C SER A 129 8.56 5.27 14.19
N THR A 130 8.87 4.65 15.30
CA THR A 130 9.43 5.31 16.47
C THR A 130 10.92 4.94 16.56
N GLY A 131 11.81 5.95 16.43
CA GLY A 131 13.25 5.74 16.41
C GLY A 131 13.83 5.47 15.02
N ALA A 132 15.07 4.99 14.98
CA ALA A 132 15.76 4.73 13.71
C ALA A 132 15.18 3.50 13.00
N ILE A 133 14.86 3.65 11.72
CA ILE A 133 14.45 2.53 10.87
C ILE A 133 15.68 1.67 10.58
N LEU A 134 15.61 0.40 10.94
CA LEU A 134 16.65 -0.60 10.68
C LEU A 134 16.41 -1.30 9.34
N ASN A 135 15.15 -1.61 9.06
CA ASN A 135 14.74 -2.26 7.83
C ASN A 135 13.26 -1.97 7.55
N TYR A 136 12.88 -1.97 6.26
CA TYR A 136 11.46 -1.99 5.87
C TYR A 136 11.27 -2.79 4.57
N LYS A 137 10.05 -3.25 4.36
CA LYS A 137 9.63 -4.01 3.20
C LYS A 137 8.26 -3.51 2.74
N ILE A 138 8.08 -3.34 1.44
CA ILE A 138 6.77 -3.07 0.81
C ILE A 138 6.61 -4.08 -0.32
N VAL A 139 5.51 -4.81 -0.32
CA VAL A 139 5.18 -5.82 -1.33
C VAL A 139 3.78 -5.56 -1.82
N GLN A 140 3.62 -5.51 -3.14
CA GLN A 140 2.29 -5.51 -3.72
C GLN A 140 1.66 -6.89 -3.48
N SER A 141 0.50 -6.90 -2.85
CA SER A 141 -0.28 -8.12 -2.69
C SER A 141 -0.79 -8.55 -4.06
N ALA A 142 -0.62 -9.81 -4.41
CA ALA A 142 -1.35 -10.34 -5.55
C ALA A 142 -2.83 -10.39 -5.16
N ASP A 143 -3.71 -10.03 -6.09
CA ASP A 143 -5.15 -10.25 -5.92
C ASP A 143 -5.36 -11.77 -5.80
N PHE A 144 -5.89 -12.20 -4.65
CA PHE A 144 -6.31 -13.58 -4.42
C PHE A 144 -7.79 -13.70 -4.65
#